data_8e1718e61bc96489910e52a660664991
#
_entry.id   8e1718e61bc96489910e52a660664991
#
_cell.length_a   1.000
_cell.length_b   1.000
_cell.length_c   1.000
_cell.angle_alpha   90.00
_cell.angle_beta   90.00
_cell.angle_gamma   90.00
#
_symmetry.space_group_name_H-M   'P 1'
#
loop_
_entity.id
_entity.type
_entity.pdbx_description
1 polymer ?
#
loop_
_entity_poly.entity_id
_entity_poly.type
_entity_poly.pdbx_seq_one_letter_code
_entity_poly.pdbx_strand_id
1 'polypeptide(L)'
;MLWLAGVRFDNAQDFMDRYVAHNLRVLSQKIQVWANPTYLPESLQARYDELWTSRRMDQLIAAAVQNGIAIEINARFRIPSATFIRRAKAAGAKFSFGSNRHIDGVGDIDWCLQTAAQCGLTARDIFVPRRPLP
;
A
#
# COMPACT_ATOMS: atom_id res chain seq x y z
N MET A 1 12.47 3.47 -6.28
CA MET A 1 13.47 2.87 -5.36
C MET A 1 14.46 1.97 -6.10
N LEU A 2 14.91 2.44 -7.27
CA LEU A 2 15.89 1.70 -8.07
C LEU A 2 17.21 1.48 -7.31
N TRP A 3 17.58 2.42 -6.44
CA TRP A 3 18.81 2.32 -5.65
C TRP A 3 18.80 1.16 -4.65
N LEU A 4 17.62 0.57 -4.37
CA LEU A 4 17.51 -0.63 -3.52
C LEU A 4 17.67 -1.93 -4.30
N ALA A 5 17.58 -1.88 -5.63
CA ALA A 5 17.72 -3.08 -6.45
C ALA A 5 19.16 -3.61 -6.37
N GLY A 6 19.31 -4.88 -6.05
CA GLY A 6 20.62 -5.52 -5.90
C GLY A 6 21.34 -5.25 -4.60
N VAL A 7 20.81 -4.43 -3.71
CA VAL A 7 21.40 -4.20 -2.39
C VAL A 7 21.14 -5.40 -1.49
N ARG A 8 22.18 -5.90 -0.83
CA ARG A 8 22.03 -6.94 0.20
C ARG A 8 21.75 -6.26 1.53
N PHE A 9 20.70 -6.71 2.19
CA PHE A 9 20.35 -6.21 3.52
C PHE A 9 20.79 -7.25 4.55
N ASP A 10 21.92 -6.96 5.24
CA ASP A 10 22.41 -7.82 6.31
C ASP A 10 21.48 -7.81 7.52
N ASN A 11 20.69 -6.73 7.68
CA ASN A 11 19.71 -6.60 8.73
C ASN A 11 18.37 -6.13 8.14
N ALA A 12 17.53 -7.09 7.79
CA ALA A 12 16.20 -6.81 7.25
C ALA A 12 15.31 -6.06 8.27
N GLN A 13 15.48 -6.32 9.57
CA GLN A 13 14.68 -5.64 10.59
C GLN A 13 15.05 -4.15 10.66
N ASP A 14 16.34 -3.82 10.59
CA ASP A 14 16.77 -2.42 10.54
C ASP A 14 16.24 -1.72 9.30
N PHE A 15 16.30 -2.39 8.15
CA PHE A 15 15.69 -1.87 6.92
C PHE A 15 14.21 -1.56 7.13
N MET A 16 13.46 -2.50 7.71
CA MET A 16 12.03 -2.31 7.92
C MET A 16 11.74 -1.16 8.87
N ASP A 17 12.51 -1.00 9.93
CA ASP A 17 12.33 0.12 10.87
C ASP A 17 12.51 1.47 10.17
N ARG A 18 13.53 1.58 9.33
CA ARG A 18 13.79 2.79 8.54
C ARG A 18 12.73 3.02 7.48
N TYR A 19 12.27 1.94 6.85
CA TYR A 19 11.27 2.00 5.80
C TYR A 19 9.90 2.41 6.35
N VAL A 20 9.51 1.88 7.49
CA VAL A 20 8.29 2.31 8.19
C VAL A 20 8.40 3.79 8.57
N ALA A 21 9.53 4.22 9.13
CA ALA A 21 9.72 5.63 9.47
C ALA A 21 9.64 6.53 8.24
N HIS A 22 10.21 6.10 7.11
CA HIS A 22 10.11 6.83 5.85
C HIS A 22 8.65 6.94 5.38
N ASN A 23 7.91 5.83 5.39
CA ASN A 23 6.51 5.84 4.98
C ASN A 23 5.65 6.71 5.91
N LEU A 24 5.92 6.72 7.21
CA LEU A 24 5.23 7.62 8.13
C LEU A 24 5.45 9.09 7.76
N ARG A 25 6.67 9.44 7.32
CA ARG A 25 6.93 10.80 6.83
C ARG A 25 6.17 11.10 5.55
N VAL A 26 6.09 10.15 4.62
CA VAL A 26 5.30 10.30 3.39
C VAL A 26 3.83 10.51 3.74
N LEU A 27 3.30 9.73 4.67
CA LEU A 27 1.89 9.79 5.08
C LEU A 27 1.57 11.05 5.90
N SER A 28 2.57 11.82 6.32
CA SER A 28 2.37 13.13 6.96
C SER A 28 2.25 14.28 5.94
N GLN A 29 2.48 14.01 4.67
CA GLN A 29 2.40 15.01 3.61
C GLN A 29 0.98 15.18 3.09
N LYS A 30 0.74 16.25 2.34
CA LYS A 30 -0.56 16.50 1.70
C LYS A 30 -0.66 15.68 0.41
N ILE A 31 -0.93 14.39 0.55
CA ILE A 31 -1.18 13.48 -0.57
C ILE A 31 -2.58 12.89 -0.44
N GLN A 32 -3.17 12.49 -1.55
CA GLN A 32 -4.49 11.87 -1.57
C GLN A 32 -4.43 10.35 -1.55
N VAL A 33 -3.41 9.78 -2.19
CA VAL A 33 -3.27 8.34 -2.35
C VAL A 33 -1.83 7.93 -2.04
N TRP A 34 -1.69 6.91 -1.22
CA TRP A 34 -0.41 6.26 -0.94
C TRP A 34 -0.20 5.15 -1.96
N ALA A 35 0.67 5.40 -2.94
CA ALA A 35 0.95 4.49 -4.03
C ALA A 35 1.97 3.42 -3.60
N ASN A 36 1.85 2.23 -4.21
CA ASN A 36 2.75 1.10 -3.99
C ASN A 36 2.95 0.78 -2.49
N PRO A 37 1.89 0.73 -1.69
CA PRO A 37 2.06 0.51 -0.25
C PRO A 37 2.62 -0.88 0.00
N THR A 38 3.53 -0.98 0.96
CA THR A 38 4.18 -2.22 1.38
C THR A 38 5.16 -2.81 0.36
N TYR A 39 5.50 -2.09 -0.70
CA TYR A 39 6.49 -2.57 -1.67
C TYR A 39 7.82 -2.90 -0.97
N LEU A 40 8.39 -4.05 -1.30
CA LEU A 40 9.71 -4.45 -0.81
C LEU A 40 10.69 -4.61 -1.96
N PRO A 41 11.99 -4.30 -1.74
CA PRO A 41 13.03 -4.63 -2.70
C PRO A 41 13.01 -6.12 -3.06
N GLU A 42 13.43 -6.44 -4.27
CA GLU A 42 13.37 -7.81 -4.79
C GLU A 42 13.97 -8.84 -3.81
N SER A 43 15.10 -8.51 -3.18
CA SER A 43 15.79 -9.40 -2.24
C SER A 43 14.98 -9.71 -0.97
N LEU A 44 13.94 -8.93 -0.67
CA LEU A 44 13.12 -9.09 0.53
C LEU A 44 11.70 -9.54 0.23
N GLN A 45 11.29 -9.59 -1.03
CA GLN A 45 9.90 -9.87 -1.39
C GLN A 45 9.42 -11.24 -0.89
N ALA A 46 10.28 -12.26 -0.93
CA ALA A 46 9.92 -13.60 -0.43
C ALA A 46 9.66 -13.62 1.08
N ARG A 47 10.09 -12.60 1.80
CA ARG A 47 9.91 -12.47 3.25
C ARG A 47 8.81 -11.47 3.62
N TYR A 48 7.93 -11.15 2.68
CA TYR A 48 6.91 -10.13 2.85
C TYR A 48 6.09 -10.34 4.13
N ASP A 49 5.53 -11.54 4.31
CA ASP A 49 4.64 -11.81 5.44
C ASP A 49 5.39 -11.79 6.77
N GLU A 50 6.66 -12.19 6.77
CA GLU A 50 7.52 -12.12 7.96
C GLU A 50 7.84 -10.67 8.33
N LEU A 51 8.19 -9.86 7.34
CA LEU A 51 8.68 -8.50 7.57
C LEU A 51 7.55 -7.51 7.83
N TRP A 52 6.40 -7.69 7.19
CA TRP A 52 5.22 -6.87 7.44
C TRP A 52 4.44 -7.42 8.64
N THR A 53 4.98 -7.17 9.82
CA THR A 53 4.33 -7.56 11.09
C THR A 53 3.03 -6.78 11.29
N SER A 54 2.14 -7.31 12.11
CA SER A 54 0.90 -6.62 12.47
C SER A 54 1.16 -5.21 13.01
N ARG A 55 2.18 -5.07 13.84
CA ARG A 55 2.54 -3.76 14.41
C ARG A 55 2.93 -2.76 13.31
N ARG A 56 3.78 -3.18 12.37
CA ARG A 56 4.22 -2.31 11.28
C ARG A 56 3.07 -1.93 10.37
N MET A 57 2.22 -2.90 10.02
CA MET A 57 1.03 -2.63 9.22
C MET A 57 0.11 -1.64 9.92
N ASP A 58 -0.18 -1.86 11.19
CA ASP A 58 -1.10 -1.02 11.94
C ASP A 58 -0.59 0.42 12.10
N GLN A 59 0.71 0.60 12.27
CA GLN A 59 1.30 1.95 12.34
C GLN A 59 1.04 2.75 11.06
N LEU A 60 1.26 2.13 9.91
CA LEU A 60 1.06 2.79 8.61
C LEU A 60 -0.43 2.99 8.30
N ILE A 61 -1.25 2.01 8.61
CA ILE A 61 -2.71 2.10 8.43
C ILE A 61 -3.26 3.25 9.27
N ALA A 62 -2.87 3.33 10.53
CA ALA A 62 -3.34 4.40 11.42
C ALA A 62 -2.97 5.78 10.89
N ALA A 63 -1.75 5.95 10.38
CA ALA A 63 -1.31 7.21 9.79
C ALA A 63 -2.12 7.57 8.54
N ALA A 64 -2.36 6.61 7.66
CA ALA A 64 -3.16 6.84 6.46
C ALA A 64 -4.61 7.24 6.82
N VAL A 65 -5.23 6.52 7.73
CA VAL A 65 -6.60 6.81 8.18
C VAL A 65 -6.68 8.19 8.84
N GLN A 66 -5.77 8.48 9.75
CA GLN A 66 -5.74 9.75 10.48
C GLN A 66 -5.61 10.94 9.54
N ASN A 67 -4.83 10.79 8.48
CA ASN A 67 -4.55 11.88 7.54
C ASN A 67 -5.45 11.86 6.29
N GLY A 68 -6.44 10.98 6.25
CA GLY A 68 -7.39 10.91 5.14
C GLY A 68 -6.77 10.47 3.82
N ILE A 69 -5.71 9.66 3.87
CA ILE A 69 -4.98 9.21 2.69
C ILE A 69 -5.50 7.83 2.28
N ALA A 70 -5.92 7.69 1.01
CA ALA A 70 -6.35 6.41 0.48
C ALA A 70 -5.14 5.49 0.25
N ILE A 71 -5.38 4.20 0.37
CA ILE A 71 -4.36 3.16 0.18
C ILE A 71 -4.57 2.54 -1.19
N GLU A 72 -3.55 2.57 -2.03
CA GLU A 72 -3.63 1.94 -3.34
C GLU A 72 -3.59 0.42 -3.23
N ILE A 73 -4.46 -0.24 -3.98
CA ILE A 73 -4.34 -1.67 -4.27
C ILE A 73 -3.74 -1.76 -5.66
N ASN A 74 -2.53 -2.30 -5.76
CA ASN A 74 -1.70 -2.25 -6.96
C ASN A 74 -1.69 -3.59 -7.67
N ALA A 75 -2.19 -3.62 -8.92
CA ALA A 75 -2.31 -4.85 -9.70
C ALA A 75 -0.97 -5.37 -10.21
N ARG A 76 -0.03 -4.47 -10.53
CA ARG A 76 1.27 -4.88 -11.08
C ARG A 76 2.09 -5.68 -10.07
N PHE A 77 2.21 -5.17 -8.87
CA PHE A 77 3.00 -5.80 -7.81
C PHE A 77 2.17 -6.68 -6.88
N ARG A 78 0.86 -6.67 -7.06
CA ARG A 78 -0.11 -7.41 -6.23
C ARG A 78 0.08 -7.14 -4.74
N ILE A 79 0.13 -5.86 -4.42
CA ILE A 79 0.28 -5.32 -3.06
C ILE A 79 -0.81 -4.29 -2.79
N PRO A 80 -1.14 -4.02 -1.52
CA PRO A 80 -0.69 -4.74 -0.34
C PRO A 80 -1.36 -6.12 -0.22
N SER A 81 -0.91 -6.93 0.73
CA SER A 81 -1.48 -8.27 0.96
C SER A 81 -2.94 -8.20 1.40
N ALA A 82 -3.66 -9.31 1.24
CA ALA A 82 -5.04 -9.42 1.73
C ALA A 82 -5.12 -9.17 3.23
N THR A 83 -4.16 -9.64 3.99
CA THR A 83 -4.08 -9.38 5.44
C THR A 83 -4.02 -7.88 5.72
N PHE A 84 -3.15 -7.15 5.01
CA PHE A 84 -3.05 -5.70 5.15
C PHE A 84 -4.37 -5.01 4.81
N ILE A 85 -4.97 -5.38 3.69
CA ILE A 85 -6.23 -4.78 3.22
C ILE A 85 -7.34 -4.99 4.24
N ARG A 86 -7.47 -6.20 4.79
CA ARG A 86 -8.49 -6.49 5.80
C ARG A 86 -8.27 -5.66 7.07
N ARG A 87 -7.03 -5.53 7.52
CA ARG A 87 -6.71 -4.71 8.69
C ARG A 87 -7.00 -3.23 8.41
N ALA A 88 -6.66 -2.74 7.24
CA ALA A 88 -6.93 -1.37 6.84
C ALA A 88 -8.43 -1.08 6.74
N LYS A 89 -9.20 -2.00 6.14
CA LYS A 89 -10.66 -1.89 6.09
C LYS A 89 -11.24 -1.79 7.50
N ALA A 90 -10.81 -2.66 8.39
CA ALA A 90 -11.29 -2.66 9.78
C ALA A 90 -10.99 -1.34 10.49
N ALA A 91 -9.92 -0.66 10.13
CA ALA A 91 -9.54 0.65 10.67
C ALA A 91 -10.25 1.82 9.98
N GLY A 92 -11.07 1.57 8.97
CA GLY A 92 -11.82 2.61 8.26
C GLY A 92 -11.08 3.24 7.09
N ALA A 93 -10.01 2.64 6.59
CA ALA A 93 -9.27 3.14 5.44
C ALA A 93 -10.12 3.14 4.18
N LYS A 94 -9.76 4.03 3.24
CA LYS A 94 -10.31 4.05 1.89
C LYS A 94 -9.25 3.52 0.92
N PHE A 95 -9.71 2.99 -0.20
CA PHE A 95 -8.85 2.33 -1.18
C PHE A 95 -9.01 2.91 -2.56
N SER A 96 -7.93 2.87 -3.30
CA SER A 96 -7.87 3.23 -4.72
C SER A 96 -7.25 2.06 -5.48
N PHE A 97 -7.56 1.93 -6.77
CA PHE A 97 -7.01 0.85 -7.59
C PHE A 97 -6.00 1.41 -8.59
N GLY A 98 -4.90 0.68 -8.79
CA GLY A 98 -3.89 1.05 -9.77
C GLY A 98 -3.32 -0.15 -10.50
N SER A 99 -3.11 -0.02 -11.81
CA SER A 99 -2.46 -1.06 -12.62
C SER A 99 -0.94 -0.94 -12.59
N ASN A 100 -0.44 0.27 -12.37
CA ASN A 100 0.98 0.62 -12.43
C ASN A 100 1.68 0.10 -13.70
N ARG A 101 0.95 0.09 -14.84
CA ARG A 101 1.47 -0.30 -16.14
C ARG A 101 1.50 0.91 -17.05
N HIS A 102 2.63 1.13 -17.72
CA HIS A 102 2.86 2.33 -18.51
C HIS A 102 2.69 2.11 -20.02
N ILE A 103 2.65 0.87 -20.50
CA ILE A 103 2.55 0.55 -21.91
C ILE A 103 1.32 -0.32 -22.17
N ASP A 104 1.39 -1.61 -21.84
CA ASP A 104 0.29 -2.55 -22.01
C ASP A 104 -0.47 -2.74 -20.70
N GLY A 105 -1.78 -2.95 -20.79
CA GLY A 105 -2.62 -3.22 -19.62
C GLY A 105 -2.84 -2.00 -18.74
N VAL A 106 -2.65 -0.79 -19.24
CA VAL A 106 -3.05 0.44 -18.54
C VAL A 106 -4.54 0.38 -18.29
N GLY A 107 -4.94 0.52 -17.02
CA GLY A 107 -6.33 0.39 -16.60
C GLY A 107 -6.77 -1.04 -16.30
N ASP A 108 -5.91 -2.04 -16.48
CA ASP A 108 -6.22 -3.42 -16.09
C ASP A 108 -6.11 -3.55 -14.57
N ILE A 109 -7.25 -3.65 -13.92
CA ILE A 109 -7.38 -3.73 -12.47
C ILE A 109 -8.10 -5.00 -12.02
N ASP A 110 -8.15 -6.03 -12.87
CA ASP A 110 -8.88 -7.26 -12.54
C ASP A 110 -8.41 -7.86 -11.23
N TRP A 111 -7.11 -7.91 -11.00
CA TRP A 111 -6.57 -8.40 -9.73
C TRP A 111 -7.07 -7.56 -8.56
N CYS A 112 -7.13 -6.24 -8.72
CA CYS A 112 -7.64 -5.34 -7.68
C CYS A 112 -9.09 -5.65 -7.34
N LEU A 113 -9.93 -5.88 -8.35
CA LEU A 113 -11.35 -6.18 -8.16
C LEU A 113 -11.53 -7.54 -7.47
N GLN A 114 -10.76 -8.54 -7.86
CA GLN A 114 -10.79 -9.86 -7.22
C GLN A 114 -10.36 -9.76 -5.75
N THR A 115 -9.29 -9.04 -5.48
CA THR A 115 -8.78 -8.85 -4.12
C THR A 115 -9.76 -8.07 -3.27
N ALA A 116 -10.36 -7.03 -3.82
CA ALA A 116 -11.40 -6.26 -3.13
C ALA A 116 -12.58 -7.15 -2.73
N ALA A 117 -13.04 -8.00 -3.64
CA ALA A 117 -14.12 -8.94 -3.34
C ALA A 117 -13.73 -9.93 -2.24
N GLN A 118 -12.52 -10.49 -2.30
CA GLN A 118 -12.01 -11.42 -1.30
C GLN A 118 -11.89 -10.78 0.08
N CYS A 119 -11.55 -9.50 0.13
CA CYS A 119 -11.40 -8.76 1.39
C CYS A 119 -12.70 -8.11 1.86
N GLY A 120 -13.79 -8.29 1.13
CA GLY A 120 -15.10 -7.75 1.50
C GLY A 120 -15.22 -6.24 1.34
N LEU A 121 -14.45 -5.64 0.44
CA LEU A 121 -14.57 -4.20 0.18
C LEU A 121 -15.87 -3.89 -0.53
N THR A 122 -16.48 -2.78 -0.16
CA THR A 122 -17.71 -2.27 -0.75
C THR A 122 -17.48 -0.87 -1.31
N ALA A 123 -18.49 -0.30 -1.96
CA ALA A 123 -18.39 1.06 -2.47
C ALA A 123 -18.02 2.09 -1.40
N ARG A 124 -18.38 1.84 -0.14
CA ARG A 124 -18.01 2.70 0.99
C ARG A 124 -16.52 2.77 1.23
N ASP A 125 -15.80 1.71 0.88
CA ASP A 125 -14.36 1.59 1.11
C ASP A 125 -13.54 2.22 -0.01
N ILE A 126 -14.17 2.64 -1.10
CA ILE A 126 -13.48 3.18 -2.26
C ILE A 126 -13.34 4.70 -2.13
N PHE A 127 -12.12 5.16 -2.37
CA PHE A 127 -11.79 6.57 -2.32
C PHE A 127 -12.45 7.32 -3.48
N VAL A 128 -13.07 8.45 -3.16
CA VAL A 128 -13.63 9.37 -4.15
C VAL A 128 -12.86 10.68 -4.04
N PRO A 129 -12.12 11.07 -5.10
CA PRO A 129 -11.36 12.32 -5.07
C PRO A 129 -12.29 13.51 -4.87
N ARG A 130 -11.86 14.48 -4.04
CA ARG A 130 -12.56 15.75 -3.92
C ARG A 130 -12.32 16.55 -5.19
N ARG A 131 -13.40 16.95 -5.84
CA ARG A 131 -13.29 17.90 -6.93
C ARG A 131 -12.97 19.26 -6.34
N PRO A 132 -12.00 20.02 -6.92
CA PRO A 132 -11.82 21.40 -6.54
C PRO A 132 -13.14 22.14 -6.82
N LEU A 133 -13.56 22.98 -5.88
CA LEU A 133 -14.70 23.85 -6.11
C LEU A 133 -14.39 24.79 -7.28
N PRO A 134 -15.33 25.01 -8.20
CA PRO A 134 -15.13 25.94 -9.29
C PRO A 134 -14.93 27.38 -8.82
#